data_61685127e26a093eb55274aa30d8fd1c
#
_entry.id   61685127e26a093eb55274aa30d8fd1c
#
_cell.length_a   1.000
_cell.length_b   1.000
_cell.length_c   1.000
_cell.angle_alpha   90.00
_cell.angle_beta   90.00
_cell.angle_gamma   90.00
#
_symmetry.space_group_name_H-M   'P 1'
#
loop_
_entity.id
_entity.type
_entity.pdbx_description
1 polymer ?
#
loop_
_entity_poly.entity_id
_entity_poly.type
_entity_poly.pdbx_seq_one_letter_code
_entity_poly.pdbx_strand_id
1 'polypeptide(L)'
;MMIVLRIFPKVDLKDTWDRVLGNVENISSKYCTPLYASIREEEDLVSIIYDVKDIDAFADVLLKQIPSATNSEKTRTITLLKPVFFPAPKDRCKQLERYQVAIRVASEKLGDVFDETVHLDYAEDLFPTYAAYSFGEDDILLSMLSASKEKIRAFVREKIESQKGVLAVDVARISVSKRLAPAEMWKDYRESRYLSKPSEGYEEYDFTETRTGLYARYIRERLTKSRIRQGGG
;
A
#
# COMPACT_ATOMS: atom_id res chain seq x y z
N MET A 1 11.92 -8.10 2.60
CA MET A 1 10.97 -7.60 3.62
C MET A 1 10.58 -6.19 3.23
N MET A 2 9.32 -5.80 3.41
CA MET A 2 8.89 -4.43 3.09
C MET A 2 8.86 -3.58 4.36
N ILE A 3 9.50 -2.42 4.31
CA ILE A 3 9.52 -1.46 5.45
C ILE A 3 8.99 -0.12 4.94
N VAL A 4 8.08 0.48 5.70
CA VAL A 4 7.66 1.86 5.52
C VAL A 4 8.46 2.73 6.47
N LEU A 5 9.22 3.66 5.94
CA LEU A 5 9.91 4.69 6.68
C LEU A 5 9.07 5.97 6.63
N ARG A 6 8.59 6.42 7.78
CA ARG A 6 7.93 7.71 7.95
C ARG A 6 8.96 8.75 8.37
N ILE A 7 9.04 9.86 7.65
CA ILE A 7 10.00 10.94 7.84
C ILE A 7 9.22 12.19 8.22
N PHE A 8 9.47 12.69 9.41
CA PHE A 8 8.89 13.92 9.92
C PHE A 8 9.83 15.08 9.60
N PRO A 9 9.36 16.10 8.87
CA PRO A 9 10.16 17.26 8.48
C PRO A 9 10.69 18.04 9.68
N LYS A 10 11.91 18.54 9.58
CA LYS A 10 12.46 19.48 10.56
C LYS A 10 12.04 20.92 10.27
N VAL A 11 11.86 21.27 9.00
CA VAL A 11 11.53 22.62 8.54
C VAL A 11 10.16 22.61 7.87
N ASP A 12 10.07 22.03 6.68
CA ASP A 12 8.82 21.92 5.95
C ASP A 12 8.77 20.64 5.11
N LEU A 13 7.55 20.25 4.75
CA LEU A 13 7.25 19.03 4.02
C LEU A 13 7.83 19.05 2.60
N LYS A 14 7.81 20.21 1.95
CA LYS A 14 8.28 20.35 0.57
C LYS A 14 9.80 20.19 0.49
N ASP A 15 10.56 20.81 1.41
CA ASP A 15 12.01 20.64 1.47
C ASP A 15 12.39 19.16 1.67
N THR A 16 11.72 18.49 2.62
CA THR A 16 11.96 17.07 2.87
C THR A 16 11.61 16.22 1.65
N TRP A 17 10.50 16.49 0.98
CA TRP A 17 10.12 15.81 -0.25
C TRP A 17 11.14 15.97 -1.37
N ASP A 18 11.55 17.22 -1.65
CA ASP A 18 12.52 17.53 -2.70
C ASP A 18 13.89 16.88 -2.40
N ARG A 19 14.31 16.83 -1.13
CA ARG A 19 15.52 16.15 -0.68
C ARG A 19 15.43 14.64 -0.86
N VAL A 20 14.32 14.01 -0.49
CA VAL A 20 14.11 12.58 -0.72
C VAL A 20 14.26 12.26 -2.20
N LEU A 21 13.63 13.04 -3.08
CA LEU A 21 13.70 12.82 -4.53
C LEU A 21 15.10 13.09 -5.12
N GLY A 22 15.80 14.10 -4.60
CA GLY A 22 17.14 14.48 -5.06
C GLY A 22 18.26 13.54 -4.54
N ASN A 23 18.00 12.74 -3.52
CA ASN A 23 19.00 11.91 -2.85
C ASN A 23 18.68 10.41 -2.89
N VAL A 24 17.90 9.93 -3.86
CA VAL A 24 17.47 8.52 -3.93
C VAL A 24 18.67 7.55 -3.89
N GLU A 25 19.77 7.89 -4.57
CA GLU A 25 20.98 7.07 -4.57
C GLU A 25 21.62 7.00 -3.18
N ASN A 26 21.65 8.13 -2.45
CA ASN A 26 22.25 8.21 -1.11
C ASN A 26 21.42 7.50 -0.04
N ILE A 27 20.11 7.34 -0.24
CA ILE A 27 19.21 6.61 0.65
C ILE A 27 18.94 5.18 0.18
N SER A 28 19.76 4.68 -0.74
CA SER A 28 19.71 3.34 -1.31
C SER A 28 20.96 2.55 -0.95
N SER A 29 20.84 1.24 -0.93
CA SER A 29 22.00 0.35 -0.89
C SER A 29 21.72 -0.93 -1.68
N LYS A 30 22.76 -1.75 -1.88
CA LYS A 30 22.66 -3.07 -2.51
C LYS A 30 21.57 -3.96 -1.87
N TYR A 31 21.27 -3.75 -0.60
CA TYR A 31 20.35 -4.57 0.18
C TYR A 31 19.07 -3.85 0.59
N CYS A 32 18.98 -2.55 0.31
CA CYS A 32 17.83 -1.70 0.68
C CYS A 32 17.48 -0.79 -0.49
N THR A 33 16.38 -1.08 -1.15
CA THR A 33 15.94 -0.33 -2.32
C THR A 33 14.68 0.46 -1.98
N PRO A 34 14.71 1.80 -2.07
CA PRO A 34 13.49 2.60 -1.95
C PRO A 34 12.62 2.38 -3.18
N LEU A 35 11.43 1.86 -2.98
CA LEU A 35 10.49 1.52 -4.06
C LEU A 35 9.59 2.69 -4.43
N TYR A 36 9.11 3.40 -3.42
CA TYR A 36 8.05 4.37 -3.57
C TYR A 36 8.09 5.41 -2.46
N ALA A 37 7.89 6.68 -2.80
CA ALA A 37 7.70 7.76 -1.84
C ALA A 37 6.31 8.36 -1.95
N SER A 38 5.77 8.84 -0.84
CA SER A 38 4.47 9.50 -0.77
C SER A 38 4.40 10.54 0.34
N ILE A 39 3.51 11.52 0.16
CA ILE A 39 3.15 12.51 1.18
C ILE A 39 1.80 12.12 1.76
N ARG A 40 1.71 12.05 3.09
CA ARG A 40 0.46 11.93 3.85
C ARG A 40 0.04 13.32 4.32
N GLU A 41 -1.07 13.79 3.78
CA GLU A 41 -1.50 15.17 3.92
C GLU A 41 -1.86 15.55 5.37
N GLU A 42 -2.58 14.65 6.06
CA GLU A 42 -3.06 14.92 7.42
C GLU A 42 -1.97 14.81 8.51
N GLU A 43 -0.81 14.24 8.19
CA GLU A 43 0.26 14.00 9.15
C GLU A 43 1.54 14.79 8.88
N ASP A 44 1.55 15.62 7.83
CA ASP A 44 2.71 16.41 7.40
C ASP A 44 4.01 15.59 7.37
N LEU A 45 3.97 14.40 6.76
CA LEU A 45 5.13 13.51 6.67
C LEU A 45 5.34 12.94 5.27
N VAL A 46 6.60 12.59 4.99
CA VAL A 46 6.99 11.81 3.82
C VAL A 46 7.14 10.34 4.24
N SER A 47 6.51 9.45 3.50
CA SER A 47 6.68 8.01 3.65
C SER A 47 7.49 7.44 2.50
N ILE A 48 8.46 6.58 2.79
CA ILE A 48 9.21 5.81 1.79
C ILE A 48 8.98 4.32 2.05
N ILE A 49 8.60 3.58 1.02
CA ILE A 49 8.50 2.13 1.08
C ILE A 49 9.80 1.55 0.56
N TYR A 50 10.44 0.69 1.35
CA TYR A 50 11.67 -0.02 1.02
C TYR A 50 11.42 -1.51 0.80
N ASP A 51 12.11 -2.09 -0.20
CA ASP A 51 12.42 -3.51 -0.22
C ASP A 51 13.75 -3.72 0.52
N VAL A 52 13.69 -4.40 1.66
CA VAL A 52 14.85 -4.64 2.53
C VAL A 52 15.19 -6.13 2.47
N LYS A 53 16.39 -6.43 2.02
CA LYS A 53 16.97 -7.78 1.95
C LYS A 53 17.83 -8.09 3.17
N ASP A 54 18.42 -7.05 3.77
CA ASP A 54 19.28 -7.12 4.94
C ASP A 54 18.90 -5.99 5.91
N ILE A 55 18.51 -6.36 7.12
CA ILE A 55 18.04 -5.41 8.13
C ILE A 55 19.17 -4.56 8.72
N ASP A 56 20.37 -5.11 8.84
CA ASP A 56 21.52 -4.37 9.34
C ASP A 56 21.97 -3.32 8.33
N ALA A 57 21.98 -3.67 7.06
CA ALA A 57 22.20 -2.70 5.99
C ALA A 57 21.13 -1.60 5.94
N PHE A 58 19.87 -1.91 6.26
CA PHE A 58 18.82 -0.91 6.39
C PHE A 58 19.02 -0.02 7.60
N ALA A 59 19.48 -0.57 8.71
CA ALA A 59 19.82 0.20 9.90
C ALA A 59 20.93 1.23 9.61
N ASP A 60 21.93 0.87 8.82
CA ASP A 60 22.97 1.81 8.37
C ASP A 60 22.39 2.95 7.51
N VAL A 61 21.50 2.63 6.57
CA VAL A 61 20.78 3.65 5.78
C VAL A 61 19.98 4.57 6.71
N LEU A 62 19.19 3.98 7.60
CA LEU A 62 18.33 4.71 8.53
C LEU A 62 19.10 5.65 9.46
N LEU A 63 20.18 5.17 10.05
CA LEU A 63 20.92 5.90 11.09
C LEU A 63 21.93 6.90 10.52
N LYS A 64 22.53 6.61 9.37
CA LYS A 64 23.62 7.40 8.82
C LYS A 64 23.21 8.26 7.62
N GLN A 65 22.38 7.74 6.76
CA GLN A 65 22.07 8.37 5.47
C GLN A 65 20.77 9.20 5.50
N ILE A 66 19.70 8.65 6.06
CA ILE A 66 18.39 9.33 6.08
C ILE A 66 18.46 10.71 6.77
N PRO A 67 19.02 10.87 7.99
CA PRO A 67 19.02 12.17 8.66
C PRO A 67 19.73 13.25 7.87
N SER A 68 20.88 12.93 7.26
CA SER A 68 21.66 13.87 6.47
C SER A 68 21.03 14.16 5.12
N ALA A 69 20.48 13.13 4.45
CA ALA A 69 19.91 13.28 3.12
C ALA A 69 18.56 13.99 3.13
N THR A 70 17.75 13.85 4.19
CA THR A 70 16.36 14.34 4.22
C THR A 70 16.12 15.53 5.14
N ASN A 71 17.11 15.92 5.97
CA ASN A 71 16.95 16.96 6.98
C ASN A 71 15.73 16.70 7.89
N SER A 72 15.61 15.47 8.35
CA SER A 72 14.47 15.04 9.18
C SER A 72 14.67 15.38 10.66
N GLU A 73 13.58 15.70 11.35
CA GLU A 73 13.57 15.82 12.80
C GLU A 73 13.47 14.44 13.45
N LYS A 74 12.61 13.59 12.89
CA LYS A 74 12.27 12.27 13.43
C LYS A 74 11.94 11.30 12.31
N THR A 75 12.23 10.05 12.55
CA THR A 75 11.80 8.96 11.69
C THR A 75 11.07 7.89 12.50
N ARG A 76 10.15 7.18 11.84
CA ARG A 76 9.52 5.97 12.35
C ARG A 76 9.53 4.89 11.29
N THR A 77 9.75 3.65 11.70
CA THR A 77 9.71 2.49 10.83
C THR A 77 8.53 1.62 11.14
N ILE A 78 7.88 1.13 10.08
CA ILE A 78 6.79 0.17 10.16
C ILE A 78 7.20 -1.02 9.29
N THR A 79 7.23 -2.20 9.86
CA THR A 79 7.52 -3.43 9.10
C THR A 79 6.23 -3.98 8.53
N LEU A 80 6.22 -4.25 7.23
CA LEU A 80 5.09 -4.88 6.55
C LEU A 80 5.43 -6.33 6.21
N LEU A 81 4.62 -7.26 6.70
CA LEU A 81 4.78 -8.69 6.46
C LEU A 81 3.65 -9.21 5.57
N LYS A 82 4.00 -10.21 4.75
CA LYS A 82 3.08 -10.86 3.81
C LYS A 82 2.26 -9.86 2.98
N PRO A 83 2.92 -8.88 2.34
CA PRO A 83 2.18 -7.93 1.50
C PRO A 83 1.48 -8.66 0.37
N VAL A 84 0.21 -8.34 0.18
CA VAL A 84 -0.64 -8.82 -0.89
C VAL A 84 -0.98 -7.65 -1.79
N PHE A 85 -0.75 -7.78 -3.09
CA PHE A 85 -1.08 -6.75 -4.06
C PHE A 85 -2.35 -7.11 -4.83
N PHE A 86 -3.07 -6.07 -5.22
CA PHE A 86 -4.28 -6.19 -6.02
C PHE A 86 -4.04 -5.55 -7.38
N PRO A 87 -4.45 -6.19 -8.49
CA PRO A 87 -4.37 -5.58 -9.80
C PRO A 87 -5.33 -4.39 -9.86
N ALA A 88 -4.82 -3.24 -10.25
CA ALA A 88 -5.60 -2.02 -10.39
C ALA A 88 -5.58 -1.55 -11.86
N PRO A 89 -6.71 -1.18 -12.46
CA PRO A 89 -6.78 -0.75 -13.84
C PRO A 89 -6.11 0.61 -14.00
N LYS A 90 -5.15 0.68 -14.92
CA LYS A 90 -4.27 1.83 -15.12
C LYS A 90 -5.03 3.12 -15.45
N ASP A 91 -6.05 3.01 -16.30
CA ASP A 91 -6.78 4.18 -16.81
C ASP A 91 -7.71 4.79 -15.74
N ARG A 92 -8.26 3.98 -14.85
CA ARG A 92 -9.10 4.44 -13.75
C ARG A 92 -8.31 5.03 -12.60
N CYS A 93 -7.07 4.57 -12.37
CA CYS A 93 -6.22 5.08 -11.30
C CYS A 93 -5.91 6.58 -11.41
N LYS A 94 -5.92 7.15 -12.62
CA LYS A 94 -5.63 8.57 -12.85
C LYS A 94 -6.70 9.52 -12.32
N GLN A 95 -7.92 9.02 -12.15
CA GLN A 95 -9.07 9.81 -11.69
C GLN A 95 -9.41 9.57 -10.22
N LEU A 96 -8.71 8.62 -9.58
CA LEU A 96 -8.97 8.24 -8.20
C LEU A 96 -7.88 8.78 -7.28
N GLU A 97 -8.30 9.19 -6.12
CA GLU A 97 -7.42 9.59 -5.03
C GLU A 97 -6.90 8.35 -4.30
N ARG A 98 -5.69 8.44 -3.78
CA ARG A 98 -5.08 7.38 -2.99
C ARG A 98 -5.25 7.64 -1.50
N TYR A 99 -5.61 6.57 -0.79
CA TYR A 99 -5.76 6.57 0.66
C TYR A 99 -4.96 5.44 1.28
N GLN A 100 -4.52 5.65 2.50
CA GLN A 100 -3.98 4.64 3.38
C GLN A 100 -4.97 4.43 4.52
N VAL A 101 -5.34 3.18 4.74
CA VAL A 101 -6.21 2.75 5.83
C VAL A 101 -5.37 1.94 6.79
N ALA A 102 -5.26 2.39 8.02
CA ALA A 102 -4.54 1.73 9.10
C ALA A 102 -5.56 1.15 10.07
N ILE A 103 -5.45 -0.15 10.35
CA ILE A 103 -6.44 -0.88 11.13
C ILE A 103 -5.75 -1.46 12.36
N ARG A 104 -6.29 -1.18 13.54
CA ARG A 104 -5.92 -1.84 14.80
C ARG A 104 -6.92 -2.94 15.12
N VAL A 105 -6.41 -4.09 15.50
CA VAL A 105 -7.18 -5.32 15.66
C VAL A 105 -6.83 -6.00 16.98
N ALA A 106 -7.81 -6.61 17.62
CA ALA A 106 -7.56 -7.51 18.74
C ALA A 106 -6.67 -8.68 18.29
N SER A 107 -5.60 -8.96 19.03
CA SER A 107 -4.53 -9.88 18.62
C SER A 107 -5.04 -11.26 18.19
N GLU A 108 -6.07 -11.79 18.88
CA GLU A 108 -6.68 -13.08 18.58
C GLU A 108 -7.54 -13.07 17.31
N LYS A 109 -7.82 -11.89 16.75
CA LYS A 109 -8.64 -11.70 15.54
C LYS A 109 -7.85 -11.21 14.33
N LEU A 110 -6.56 -10.99 14.48
CA LEU A 110 -5.72 -10.40 13.44
C LEU A 110 -5.78 -11.17 12.11
N GLY A 111 -5.69 -12.50 12.16
CA GLY A 111 -5.77 -13.35 10.97
C GLY A 111 -7.15 -13.29 10.30
N ASP A 112 -8.22 -13.42 11.11
CA ASP A 112 -9.60 -13.40 10.61
C ASP A 112 -9.91 -12.05 9.92
N VAL A 113 -9.58 -10.93 10.58
CA VAL A 113 -9.80 -9.57 10.04
C VAL A 113 -8.98 -9.32 8.77
N PHE A 114 -7.73 -9.78 8.73
CA PHE A 114 -6.91 -9.66 7.52
C PHE A 114 -7.52 -10.43 6.35
N ASP A 115 -7.88 -11.70 6.57
CA ASP A 115 -8.48 -12.54 5.54
C ASP A 115 -9.82 -11.99 5.06
N GLU A 116 -10.66 -11.49 5.97
CA GLU A 116 -11.91 -10.83 5.62
C GLU A 116 -11.65 -9.55 4.79
N THR A 117 -10.72 -8.70 5.24
CA THR A 117 -10.37 -7.45 4.57
C THR A 117 -9.86 -7.68 3.14
N VAL A 118 -8.96 -8.65 2.91
CA VAL A 118 -8.42 -8.91 1.57
C VAL A 118 -9.43 -9.57 0.62
N HIS A 119 -10.50 -10.14 1.14
CA HIS A 119 -11.56 -10.79 0.37
C HIS A 119 -12.87 -9.98 0.28
N LEU A 120 -12.89 -8.74 0.77
CA LEU A 120 -14.05 -7.86 0.63
C LEU A 120 -14.44 -7.64 -0.83
N ASP A 121 -15.72 -7.45 -1.07
CA ASP A 121 -16.21 -6.99 -2.37
C ASP A 121 -16.03 -5.48 -2.49
N TYR A 122 -15.06 -5.09 -3.32
CA TYR A 122 -14.74 -3.70 -3.58
C TYR A 122 -15.49 -3.19 -4.82
N ALA A 123 -15.98 -1.94 -4.74
CA ALA A 123 -16.65 -1.28 -5.85
C ALA A 123 -15.68 -0.89 -6.98
N GLU A 124 -16.19 -0.62 -8.18
CA GLU A 124 -15.36 -0.26 -9.35
C GLU A 124 -14.56 1.04 -9.18
N ASP A 125 -15.05 1.96 -8.37
CA ASP A 125 -14.45 3.25 -8.09
C ASP A 125 -13.87 3.36 -6.66
N LEU A 126 -13.75 2.22 -5.98
CA LEU A 126 -13.15 2.06 -4.68
C LEU A 126 -12.53 0.68 -4.60
N PHE A 127 -11.19 0.57 -4.66
CA PHE A 127 -10.52 -0.71 -4.64
C PHE A 127 -9.13 -0.66 -3.99
N PRO A 128 -8.67 -1.77 -3.42
CA PRO A 128 -7.36 -1.86 -2.80
C PRO A 128 -6.24 -1.91 -3.85
N THR A 129 -5.07 -1.44 -3.48
CA THR A 129 -3.84 -1.61 -4.25
C THR A 129 -2.87 -2.57 -3.59
N TYR A 130 -2.79 -2.54 -2.26
CA TYR A 130 -2.13 -3.56 -1.45
C TYR A 130 -2.70 -3.61 -0.04
N ALA A 131 -2.52 -4.77 0.61
CA ALA A 131 -2.73 -4.98 2.04
C ALA A 131 -1.54 -5.73 2.64
N ALA A 132 -1.20 -5.46 3.90
CA ALA A 132 -0.13 -6.15 4.61
C ALA A 132 -0.41 -6.18 6.10
N TYR A 133 0.09 -7.20 6.80
CA TYR A 133 0.26 -7.11 8.24
C TYR A 133 1.29 -6.03 8.55
N SER A 134 1.01 -5.22 9.55
CA SER A 134 1.83 -4.08 9.95
C SER A 134 2.33 -4.30 11.38
N PHE A 135 3.60 -4.01 11.60
CA PHE A 135 4.19 -4.04 12.93
C PHE A 135 4.80 -2.67 13.24
N GLY A 136 4.24 -2.03 14.23
CA GLY A 136 4.60 -0.67 14.65
C GLY A 136 3.44 0.01 15.35
N GLU A 137 2.67 0.82 14.66
CA GLU A 137 1.56 1.58 15.25
C GLU A 137 0.19 0.92 15.00
N ASP A 138 0.06 0.20 13.91
CA ASP A 138 -1.16 -0.45 13.44
C ASP A 138 -0.89 -1.93 13.17
N ASP A 139 -1.93 -2.74 13.02
CA ASP A 139 -1.83 -4.19 12.83
C ASP A 139 -2.00 -4.60 11.36
N ILE A 140 -2.80 -3.84 10.61
CA ILE A 140 -3.01 -4.04 9.17
C ILE A 140 -2.90 -2.69 8.47
N LEU A 141 -2.16 -2.65 7.38
CA LEU A 141 -2.05 -1.50 6.49
C LEU A 141 -2.66 -1.84 5.14
N LEU A 142 -3.67 -1.07 4.74
CA LEU A 142 -4.37 -1.21 3.47
C LEU A 142 -4.20 0.08 2.66
N SER A 143 -3.76 -0.03 1.41
CA SER A 143 -3.75 1.10 0.47
C SER A 143 -4.90 0.96 -0.51
N MET A 144 -5.65 2.03 -0.69
CA MET A 144 -6.86 2.05 -1.50
C MET A 144 -6.89 3.22 -2.47
N LEU A 145 -7.62 3.04 -3.55
CA LEU A 145 -8.02 4.09 -4.46
C LEU A 145 -9.52 4.33 -4.33
N SER A 146 -9.93 5.59 -4.30
CA SER A 146 -11.33 6.00 -4.18
C SER A 146 -11.61 7.28 -4.94
N ALA A 147 -12.84 7.44 -5.40
CA ALA A 147 -13.30 8.65 -6.06
C ALA A 147 -13.40 9.86 -5.09
N SER A 148 -13.55 9.61 -3.79
CA SER A 148 -13.57 10.69 -2.78
C SER A 148 -13.29 10.17 -1.36
N LYS A 149 -12.99 11.11 -0.46
CA LYS A 149 -12.76 10.85 0.96
C LYS A 149 -14.04 10.36 1.68
N GLU A 150 -15.19 10.89 1.30
CA GLU A 150 -16.48 10.49 1.85
C GLU A 150 -16.79 9.03 1.52
N LYS A 151 -16.51 8.64 0.27
CA LYS A 151 -16.77 7.30 -0.21
C LYS A 151 -15.92 6.26 0.51
N ILE A 152 -14.62 6.51 0.66
CA ILE A 152 -13.77 5.59 1.41
C ILE A 152 -14.13 5.54 2.89
N ARG A 153 -14.50 6.66 3.52
CA ARG A 153 -14.96 6.67 4.92
C ARG A 153 -16.25 5.89 5.12
N ALA A 154 -17.20 6.02 4.20
CA ALA A 154 -18.44 5.24 4.24
C ALA A 154 -18.16 3.73 4.13
N PHE A 155 -17.31 3.34 3.16
CA PHE A 155 -16.89 1.96 2.99
C PHE A 155 -16.17 1.39 4.22
N VAL A 156 -15.22 2.14 4.77
CA VAL A 156 -14.46 1.74 5.97
C VAL A 156 -15.41 1.50 7.13
N ARG A 157 -16.34 2.42 7.37
CA ARG A 157 -17.33 2.28 8.45
C ARG A 157 -18.23 1.06 8.27
N GLU A 158 -18.70 0.84 7.05
CA GLU A 158 -19.62 -0.26 6.76
C GLU A 158 -18.96 -1.63 6.72
N LYS A 159 -17.77 -1.71 6.12
CA LYS A 159 -17.16 -2.99 5.75
C LYS A 159 -15.94 -3.37 6.60
N ILE A 160 -15.26 -2.41 7.22
CA ILE A 160 -14.04 -2.67 7.99
C ILE A 160 -14.31 -2.50 9.48
N GLU A 161 -14.83 -1.36 9.91
CA GLU A 161 -15.11 -1.11 11.35
C GLU A 161 -16.18 -2.05 11.91
N SER A 162 -17.05 -2.58 11.08
CA SER A 162 -18.09 -3.54 11.49
C SER A 162 -17.55 -4.97 11.72
N GLN A 163 -16.31 -5.26 11.29
CA GLN A 163 -15.72 -6.59 11.48
C GLN A 163 -15.42 -6.85 12.96
N LYS A 164 -15.74 -8.07 13.40
CA LYS A 164 -15.49 -8.46 14.79
C LYS A 164 -13.99 -8.51 15.10
N GLY A 165 -13.56 -7.71 16.05
CA GLY A 165 -12.16 -7.64 16.47
C GLY A 165 -11.45 -6.38 15.99
N VAL A 166 -12.04 -5.58 15.10
CA VAL A 166 -11.51 -4.26 14.76
C VAL A 166 -11.69 -3.32 15.95
N LEU A 167 -10.61 -2.69 16.39
CA LEU A 167 -10.57 -1.78 17.53
C LEU A 167 -10.59 -0.31 17.11
N ALA A 168 -9.90 0.02 16.02
CA ALA A 168 -9.87 1.36 15.47
C ALA A 168 -9.43 1.33 14.01
N VAL A 169 -9.86 2.31 13.23
CA VAL A 169 -9.43 2.51 11.85
C VAL A 169 -9.10 3.97 11.63
N ASP A 170 -7.95 4.23 11.01
CA ASP A 170 -7.55 5.56 10.56
C ASP A 170 -7.45 5.60 9.03
N VAL A 171 -7.88 6.72 8.43
CA VAL A 171 -7.89 6.92 6.98
C VAL A 171 -7.16 8.22 6.65
N ALA A 172 -6.00 8.09 6.05
CA ALA A 172 -5.18 9.22 5.62
C ALA A 172 -5.14 9.33 4.08
N ARG A 173 -5.25 10.54 3.57
CA ARG A 173 -5.09 10.83 2.14
C ARG A 173 -3.61 10.89 1.77
N ILE A 174 -3.27 10.32 0.63
CA ILE A 174 -1.95 10.45 0.00
C ILE A 174 -2.07 11.49 -1.11
N SER A 175 -1.57 12.70 -0.84
CA SER A 175 -1.69 13.83 -1.77
C SER A 175 -0.73 13.72 -2.96
N VAL A 176 0.49 13.25 -2.71
CA VAL A 176 1.52 13.09 -3.73
C VAL A 176 2.19 11.73 -3.57
N SER A 177 2.55 11.13 -4.70
CA SER A 177 3.30 9.89 -4.66
C SER A 177 4.18 9.73 -5.90
N LYS A 178 5.36 9.14 -5.71
CA LYS A 178 6.33 8.91 -6.77
C LYS A 178 7.02 7.57 -6.61
N ARG A 179 7.16 6.86 -7.73
CA ARG A 179 7.99 5.66 -7.81
C ARG A 179 9.46 6.07 -7.82
N LEU A 180 10.27 5.43 -7.00
CA LEU A 180 11.71 5.66 -6.87
C LEU A 180 12.52 4.56 -7.58
N ALA A 181 12.05 3.32 -7.50
CA ALA A 181 12.68 2.20 -8.18
C ALA A 181 12.35 2.16 -9.69
N PRO A 182 13.18 1.51 -10.52
CA PRO A 182 12.84 1.18 -11.89
C PRO A 182 11.49 0.47 -12.04
N ALA A 183 10.85 0.66 -13.18
CA ALA A 183 9.49 0.13 -13.42
C ALA A 183 9.45 -1.40 -13.31
N GLU A 184 10.45 -2.04 -13.88
CA GLU A 184 10.59 -3.49 -13.95
C GLU A 184 10.73 -4.08 -12.55
N MET A 185 11.60 -3.51 -11.71
CA MET A 185 11.79 -3.97 -10.33
C MET A 185 10.50 -3.87 -9.52
N TRP A 186 9.74 -2.78 -9.68
CA TRP A 186 8.47 -2.62 -8.99
C TRP A 186 7.40 -3.58 -9.50
N LYS A 187 7.42 -3.86 -10.81
CA LYS A 187 6.55 -4.85 -11.44
C LYS A 187 6.81 -6.24 -10.85
N ASP A 188 8.03 -6.72 -10.92
CA ASP A 188 8.44 -8.04 -10.41
C ASP A 188 8.12 -8.19 -8.91
N TYR A 189 8.38 -7.14 -8.14
CA TYR A 189 8.08 -7.13 -6.71
C TYR A 189 6.60 -7.36 -6.43
N ARG A 190 5.70 -6.71 -7.19
CA ARG A 190 4.24 -6.83 -7.03
C ARG A 190 3.71 -8.15 -7.55
N GLU A 191 4.12 -8.56 -8.74
CA GLU A 191 3.63 -9.77 -9.39
C GLU A 191 3.92 -11.03 -8.59
N SER A 192 5.07 -11.07 -7.94
CA SER A 192 5.42 -12.17 -7.03
C SER A 192 4.54 -12.27 -5.77
N ARG A 193 3.67 -11.28 -5.52
CA ARG A 193 2.88 -11.14 -4.28
C ARG A 193 1.40 -10.84 -4.53
N TYR A 194 0.88 -11.17 -5.70
CA TYR A 194 -0.57 -11.06 -5.93
C TYR A 194 -1.34 -12.04 -5.05
N LEU A 195 -2.50 -11.61 -4.56
CA LEU A 195 -3.40 -12.39 -3.70
C LEU A 195 -3.80 -13.72 -4.33
N SER A 196 -4.06 -13.70 -5.63
CA SER A 196 -4.32 -14.90 -6.42
C SER A 196 -3.32 -14.95 -7.56
N LYS A 197 -2.56 -16.04 -7.68
CA LYS A 197 -1.84 -16.30 -8.91
C LYS A 197 -2.86 -16.26 -10.06
N PRO A 198 -2.57 -15.58 -11.17
CA PRO A 198 -3.41 -15.68 -12.35
C PRO A 198 -3.60 -17.17 -12.65
N SER A 199 -4.83 -17.61 -12.89
CA SER A 199 -5.09 -18.97 -13.36
C SER A 199 -4.34 -19.21 -14.68
N GLU A 200 -3.91 -20.44 -14.93
CA GLU A 200 -3.25 -20.82 -16.18
C GLU A 200 -4.00 -20.24 -17.40
N GLY A 201 -3.29 -19.48 -18.24
CA GLY A 201 -3.89 -18.76 -19.38
C GLY A 201 -3.89 -17.24 -19.27
N TYR A 202 -3.37 -16.66 -18.18
CA TYR A 202 -3.07 -15.24 -18.11
C TYR A 202 -1.69 -15.00 -18.72
N GLU A 203 -1.66 -14.25 -19.83
CA GLU A 203 -0.41 -13.71 -20.36
C GLU A 203 0.23 -12.76 -19.35
N GLU A 204 1.57 -12.73 -19.32
CA GLU A 204 2.36 -11.87 -18.44
C GLU A 204 1.86 -10.43 -18.47
N TYR A 205 1.57 -9.91 -17.30
CA TYR A 205 0.91 -8.63 -17.13
C TYR A 205 1.91 -7.49 -17.13
N ASP A 206 2.06 -6.79 -18.25
CA ASP A 206 2.78 -5.53 -18.29
C ASP A 206 1.92 -4.37 -17.79
N PHE A 207 2.25 -3.78 -16.66
CA PHE A 207 1.57 -2.62 -16.07
C PHE A 207 1.69 -1.34 -16.92
N THR A 208 2.49 -1.36 -17.97
CA THR A 208 2.65 -0.22 -18.88
C THR A 208 1.58 -0.18 -19.96
N GLU A 209 0.88 -1.28 -20.21
CA GLU A 209 -0.17 -1.35 -21.25
C GLU A 209 -1.57 -1.50 -20.67
N THR A 210 -2.50 -0.79 -21.23
CA THR A 210 -3.94 -0.72 -20.94
C THR A 210 -4.57 -2.08 -20.68
N ARG A 211 -5.25 -2.25 -19.53
CA ARG A 211 -5.71 -3.56 -19.16
C ARG A 211 -7.09 -3.65 -18.54
N THR A 212 -8.00 -3.05 -19.26
CA THR A 212 -9.43 -3.26 -19.12
C THR A 212 -9.82 -4.75 -19.11
N GLY A 213 -9.07 -5.59 -19.84
CA GLY A 213 -9.38 -7.02 -19.97
C GLY A 213 -9.20 -7.85 -18.70
N LEU A 214 -8.10 -7.66 -17.98
CA LEU A 214 -7.83 -8.48 -16.77
C LEU A 214 -8.62 -8.01 -15.56
N TYR A 215 -8.80 -6.71 -15.42
CA TYR A 215 -9.68 -6.17 -14.38
C TYR A 215 -11.13 -6.55 -14.63
N ALA A 216 -11.60 -6.45 -15.88
CA ALA A 216 -12.93 -6.91 -16.23
C ALA A 216 -13.11 -8.41 -15.98
N ARG A 217 -12.06 -9.22 -16.17
CA ARG A 217 -12.08 -10.66 -15.87
C ARG A 217 -12.06 -10.92 -14.38
N TYR A 218 -11.21 -10.22 -13.63
CA TYR A 218 -11.15 -10.27 -12.16
C TYR A 218 -12.50 -9.88 -11.53
N ILE A 219 -13.10 -8.77 -11.96
CA ILE A 219 -14.43 -8.34 -11.53
C ILE A 219 -15.50 -9.36 -11.93
N ARG A 220 -15.45 -9.88 -13.16
CA ARG A 220 -16.40 -10.88 -13.63
C ARG A 220 -16.32 -12.18 -12.82
N GLU A 221 -15.13 -12.66 -12.53
CA GLU A 221 -14.94 -13.86 -11.71
C GLU A 221 -15.42 -13.65 -10.26
N ARG A 222 -15.20 -12.45 -9.68
CA ARG A 222 -15.75 -12.10 -8.36
C ARG A 222 -17.26 -11.98 -8.36
N LEU A 223 -17.83 -11.31 -9.35
CA LEU A 223 -19.29 -11.19 -9.49
C LEU A 223 -19.95 -12.57 -9.71
N THR A 224 -19.28 -13.47 -10.41
CA THR A 224 -19.77 -14.85 -10.59
C THR A 224 -19.71 -15.63 -9.27
N LYS A 225 -18.63 -15.50 -8.50
CA LYS A 225 -18.49 -16.15 -7.18
C LYS A 225 -19.48 -15.60 -6.15
N SER A 226 -19.75 -14.29 -6.15
CA SER A 226 -20.73 -13.67 -5.24
C SER A 226 -22.18 -14.13 -5.59
N ARG A 227 -22.53 -14.25 -6.86
CA ARG A 227 -23.84 -14.78 -7.29
C ARG A 227 -24.06 -16.24 -6.91
N ILE A 228 -23.02 -17.07 -6.97
CA ILE A 228 -23.11 -18.48 -6.55
C ILE A 228 -23.33 -18.59 -5.03
N ARG A 229 -22.77 -17.67 -4.24
CA ARG A 229 -22.99 -17.64 -2.79
C ARG A 229 -24.38 -17.12 -2.38
N GLN A 230 -25.00 -16.27 -3.20
CA GLN A 230 -26.34 -15.73 -2.93
C GLN A 230 -27.47 -16.60 -3.50
N GLY A 231 -27.18 -17.51 -4.42
CA GLY A 231 -28.18 -18.39 -5.06
C GLY A 231 -28.28 -19.80 -4.45
N GLY A 232 -27.62 -20.07 -3.35
CA GLY A 232 -27.60 -21.37 -2.64
C GLY A 232 -28.28 -21.31 -1.28
N GLY A 233 -29.44 -20.68 -1.20
CA GLY A 233 -30.29 -20.64 -0.02
C GLY A 233 -31.70 -21.09 -0.39
#